data_9469ff42cc04a8651d4360d63c1e7ad0
#
_entry.id   9469ff42cc04a8651d4360d63c1e7ad0
#
_cell.length_a   1.000
_cell.length_b   1.000
_cell.length_c   1.000
_cell.angle_alpha   90.00
_cell.angle_beta   90.00
_cell.angle_gamma   90.00
#
_symmetry.space_group_name_H-M   'P 1'
#
loop_
_entity.id
_entity.type
_entity.pdbx_description
1 polymer ?
#
loop_
_entity_poly.entity_id
_entity_poly.type
_entity_poly.pdbx_seq_one_letter_code
_entity_poly.pdbx_strand_id
1 'polypeptide(L)'
;LRAKDKTFNATLVTHYDETIGRISIVPQDIGRVILNLITNAFYAITEKSKQANEGYLPTVEISTRRSGSKVELIVKDNGNGIPGPALDKIFQPFFTTKPTGQGTGLGLSLSYDIIKAHGGTISVETREREGTTFTIELPIS
;
A
#
# COMPACT_ATOMS: atom_id res chain seq x y z
N LEU A 1 13.95 -3.44 11.16
CA LEU A 1 14.33 -2.90 9.86
C LEU A 1 15.29 -1.75 9.99
N ARG A 2 14.94 -0.80 10.81
CA ARG A 2 15.76 0.41 10.95
C ARG A 2 17.07 0.16 11.68
N ALA A 3 17.11 -0.86 12.49
CA ALA A 3 18.33 -1.20 13.22
C ALA A 3 19.43 -1.70 12.31
N LYS A 4 19.07 -2.22 11.13
CA LYS A 4 20.03 -2.77 10.17
C LYS A 4 20.56 -1.74 9.19
N ASP A 5 19.83 -0.67 8.98
CA ASP A 5 20.21 0.37 8.04
C ASP A 5 20.24 1.70 8.79
N LYS A 6 21.44 2.13 9.13
CA LYS A 6 21.63 3.37 9.89
C LYS A 6 21.40 4.62 9.05
N THR A 7 21.40 4.48 7.72
CA THR A 7 21.24 5.62 6.82
C THR A 7 19.80 5.84 6.40
N PHE A 8 18.94 4.83 6.56
CA PHE A 8 17.54 4.93 6.20
C PHE A 8 16.69 5.16 7.44
N ASN A 9 15.89 6.20 7.39
CA ASN A 9 15.01 6.55 8.49
C ASN A 9 13.66 6.93 7.93
N ALA A 10 12.67 6.05 8.14
CA ALA A 10 11.32 6.25 7.64
C ALA A 10 10.37 6.55 8.78
N THR A 11 9.38 7.37 8.51
CA THR A 11 8.32 7.69 9.45
C THR A 11 7.09 6.87 9.10
N LEU A 12 6.51 6.23 10.09
CA LEU A 12 5.24 5.53 9.96
C LEU A 12 4.19 6.30 10.75
N VAL A 13 3.15 6.76 10.06
CA VAL A 13 2.05 7.51 10.66
C VAL A 13 0.79 6.66 10.56
N THR A 14 0.07 6.53 11.67
CA THR A 14 -1.16 5.74 11.68
C THR A 14 -2.32 6.55 12.25
N HIS A 15 -3.49 6.38 11.62
CA HIS A 15 -4.74 7.01 12.03
C HIS A 15 -5.84 5.95 11.96
N TYR A 16 -6.22 5.39 13.09
CA TYR A 16 -7.21 4.33 13.12
C TYR A 16 -8.54 4.85 13.67
N ASP A 17 -9.62 4.52 12.94
CA ASP A 17 -10.98 4.87 13.37
C ASP A 17 -11.49 3.80 14.31
N GLU A 18 -11.62 4.16 15.57
CA GLU A 18 -12.02 3.23 16.62
C GLU A 18 -13.52 2.90 16.59
N THR A 19 -14.29 3.58 15.75
CA THR A 19 -15.73 3.33 15.64
C THR A 19 -16.08 2.19 14.70
N ILE A 20 -15.09 1.62 13.99
CA ILE A 20 -15.34 0.58 12.99
C ILE A 20 -15.97 -0.66 13.59
N GLY A 21 -15.49 -1.11 14.75
CA GLY A 21 -15.97 -2.34 15.36
C GLY A 21 -15.51 -3.58 14.60
N ARG A 22 -16.38 -4.59 14.58
CA ARG A 22 -16.06 -5.86 13.93
C ARG A 22 -16.63 -5.91 12.53
N ILE A 23 -15.90 -6.56 11.63
CA ILE A 23 -16.34 -6.81 10.27
C ILE A 23 -16.09 -8.27 9.91
N SER A 24 -16.87 -8.77 8.95
CA SER A 24 -16.72 -10.17 8.51
C SER A 24 -15.64 -10.26 7.44
N ILE A 25 -14.48 -10.78 7.82
CA ILE A 25 -13.35 -10.94 6.89
C ILE A 25 -12.64 -12.25 7.22
N VAL A 26 -11.81 -12.69 6.28
CA VAL A 26 -10.82 -13.74 6.55
C VAL A 26 -9.55 -13.03 7.00
N PRO A 27 -9.22 -13.05 8.30
CA PRO A 27 -8.12 -12.20 8.81
C PRO A 27 -6.78 -12.48 8.14
N GLN A 28 -6.50 -13.75 7.83
CA GLN A 28 -5.24 -14.12 7.19
C GLN A 28 -5.12 -13.51 5.80
N ASP A 29 -6.21 -13.52 5.04
CA ASP A 29 -6.21 -12.97 3.68
C ASP A 29 -6.11 -11.46 3.69
N ILE A 30 -6.89 -10.80 4.53
CA ILE A 30 -6.84 -9.34 4.63
C ILE A 30 -5.49 -8.89 5.19
N GLY A 31 -4.95 -9.62 6.17
CA GLY A 31 -3.62 -9.34 6.68
C GLY A 31 -2.56 -9.40 5.59
N ARG A 32 -2.67 -10.35 4.67
CA ARG A 32 -1.75 -10.47 3.55
C ARG A 32 -1.86 -9.26 2.61
N VAL A 33 -3.08 -8.80 2.34
CA VAL A 33 -3.30 -7.61 1.52
C VAL A 33 -2.62 -6.40 2.16
N ILE A 34 -2.86 -6.20 3.45
CA ILE A 34 -2.27 -5.07 4.17
C ILE A 34 -0.74 -5.14 4.12
N LEU A 35 -0.18 -6.31 4.38
CA LEU A 35 1.26 -6.50 4.34
C LEU A 35 1.82 -6.20 2.95
N ASN A 36 1.14 -6.66 1.89
CA ASN A 36 1.58 -6.39 0.53
C ASN A 36 1.61 -4.89 0.22
N LEU A 37 0.58 -4.16 0.65
CA LEU A 37 0.53 -2.72 0.41
C LEU A 37 1.60 -1.98 1.20
N ILE A 38 1.81 -2.36 2.45
CA ILE A 38 2.82 -1.74 3.30
C ILE A 38 4.22 -2.01 2.74
N THR A 39 4.48 -3.25 2.33
CA THR A 39 5.77 -3.63 1.75
C THR A 39 6.06 -2.83 0.49
N ASN A 40 5.05 -2.67 -0.38
CA ASN A 40 5.20 -1.85 -1.58
C ASN A 40 5.47 -0.38 -1.24
N ALA A 41 4.79 0.15 -0.23
CA ALA A 41 5.01 1.53 0.20
C ALA A 41 6.43 1.72 0.71
N PHE A 42 6.93 0.82 1.55
CA PHE A 42 8.29 0.90 2.05
C PHE A 42 9.32 0.77 0.93
N TYR A 43 9.06 -0.10 -0.05
CA TYR A 43 9.95 -0.20 -1.19
C TYR A 43 10.02 1.13 -1.94
N ALA A 44 8.87 1.76 -2.19
CA ALA A 44 8.81 3.01 -2.93
C ALA A 44 9.57 4.14 -2.24
N ILE A 45 9.42 4.29 -0.93
CA ILE A 45 10.13 5.35 -0.21
C ILE A 45 11.62 5.05 -0.06
N THR A 46 11.99 3.77 0.01
CA THR A 46 13.39 3.37 0.08
C THR A 46 14.10 3.71 -1.24
N GLU A 47 13.46 3.39 -2.37
CA GLU A 47 14.04 3.71 -3.67
C GLU A 47 14.16 5.21 -3.88
N LYS A 48 13.17 5.98 -3.48
CA LYS A 48 13.25 7.44 -3.57
C LYS A 48 14.35 8.00 -2.67
N SER A 49 14.52 7.43 -1.48
CA SER A 49 15.56 7.88 -0.55
C SER A 49 16.95 7.76 -1.14
N LYS A 50 17.19 6.78 -2.01
CA LYS A 50 18.50 6.60 -2.66
C LYS A 50 18.85 7.72 -3.62
N GLN A 51 17.85 8.42 -4.12
CA GLN A 51 18.01 9.45 -5.14
C GLN A 51 17.62 10.84 -4.67
N ALA A 52 16.98 10.94 -3.52
CA ALA A 52 16.44 12.22 -3.04
C ALA A 52 17.52 13.07 -2.41
N ASN A 53 17.28 14.39 -2.46
CA ASN A 53 18.14 15.37 -1.79
C ASN A 53 17.85 15.38 -0.29
N GLU A 54 18.72 16.08 0.45
CA GLU A 54 18.47 16.34 1.86
C GLU A 54 17.12 17.03 2.02
N GLY A 55 16.41 16.66 3.09
CA GLY A 55 15.10 17.22 3.37
C GLY A 55 13.96 16.31 2.99
N TYR A 56 14.22 15.24 2.20
CA TYR A 56 13.19 14.25 1.96
C TYR A 56 12.98 13.42 3.22
N LEU A 57 11.75 13.37 3.69
CA LEU A 57 11.37 12.59 4.87
C LEU A 57 10.52 11.40 4.42
N PRO A 58 11.11 10.21 4.24
CA PRO A 58 10.35 9.03 3.80
C PRO A 58 9.21 8.73 4.79
N THR A 59 7.99 8.69 4.30
CA THR A 59 6.81 8.54 5.15
C THR A 59 5.83 7.56 4.55
N VAL A 60 5.32 6.65 5.38
CA VAL A 60 4.18 5.78 5.06
C VAL A 60 3.08 6.10 6.04
N GLU A 61 1.88 6.34 5.53
CA GLU A 61 0.72 6.66 6.36
C GLU A 61 -0.35 5.58 6.16
N ILE A 62 -0.86 5.04 7.26
CA ILE A 62 -1.89 4.02 7.25
C ILE A 62 -3.10 4.57 8.01
N SER A 63 -4.26 4.55 7.37
CA SER A 63 -5.49 5.06 7.97
C SER A 63 -6.61 4.07 7.81
N THR A 64 -7.52 4.04 8.76
CA THR A 64 -8.78 3.32 8.63
C THR A 64 -9.92 4.30 8.92
N ARG A 65 -11.03 4.10 8.23
CA ARG A 65 -12.18 4.97 8.38
C ARG A 65 -13.45 4.21 8.07
N ARG A 66 -14.48 4.47 8.88
CA ARG A 66 -15.81 3.96 8.57
C ARG A 66 -16.55 5.00 7.73
N SER A 67 -17.14 4.56 6.64
CA SER A 67 -17.90 5.42 5.74
C SER A 67 -19.23 4.74 5.44
N GLY A 68 -20.27 5.09 6.21
CA GLY A 68 -21.58 4.46 6.05
C GLY A 68 -21.52 2.96 6.35
N SER A 69 -21.85 2.15 5.36
CA SER A 69 -21.83 0.69 5.47
C SER A 69 -20.51 0.07 5.03
N LYS A 70 -19.47 0.89 4.87
CA LYS A 70 -18.18 0.42 4.40
C LYS A 70 -17.07 0.83 5.35
N VAL A 71 -15.97 0.07 5.31
CA VAL A 71 -14.72 0.42 5.98
C VAL A 71 -13.70 0.71 4.91
N GLU A 72 -12.97 1.81 5.06
CA GLU A 72 -11.86 2.14 4.18
C GLU A 72 -10.55 1.91 4.90
N LEU A 73 -9.61 1.27 4.21
CA LEU A 73 -8.23 1.15 4.64
C LEU A 73 -7.38 1.87 3.61
N ILE A 74 -6.57 2.82 4.05
CA ILE A 74 -5.79 3.68 3.17
C ILE A 74 -4.31 3.52 3.52
N VAL A 75 -3.50 3.21 2.51
CA VAL A 75 -2.04 3.14 2.64
C VAL A 75 -1.44 4.15 1.68
N LYS A 76 -0.79 5.17 2.23
CA LYS A 76 -0.22 6.26 1.46
C LYS A 76 1.28 6.33 1.69
N ASP A 77 2.03 6.54 0.62
CA ASP A 77 3.47 6.78 0.73
C ASP A 77 3.84 8.05 -0.05
N ASN A 78 4.98 8.62 0.29
CA ASN A 78 5.54 9.75 -0.43
C ASN A 78 6.76 9.32 -1.26
N GLY A 79 6.70 8.12 -1.83
CA GLY A 79 7.75 7.58 -2.69
C GLY A 79 7.71 8.14 -4.10
N ASN A 80 8.24 7.38 -5.05
CA ASN A 80 8.35 7.83 -6.44
C ASN A 80 7.04 7.84 -7.22
N GLY A 81 6.00 7.22 -6.69
CA GLY A 81 4.77 7.03 -7.45
C GLY A 81 4.90 5.91 -8.46
N ILE A 82 3.84 5.72 -9.25
CA ILE A 82 3.78 4.68 -10.27
C ILE A 82 3.77 5.37 -11.62
N PRO A 83 4.66 4.99 -12.56
CA PRO A 83 4.65 5.56 -13.90
C PRO A 83 3.31 5.33 -14.59
N GLY A 84 2.82 6.34 -15.31
CA GLY A 84 1.54 6.24 -16.02
C GLY A 84 1.38 4.99 -16.85
N PRO A 85 2.38 4.61 -17.69
CA PRO A 85 2.29 3.39 -18.50
C PRO A 85 2.16 2.11 -17.68
N ALA A 86 2.63 2.10 -16.44
CA ALA A 86 2.54 0.93 -15.56
C ALA A 86 1.20 0.85 -14.83
N LEU A 87 0.53 1.99 -14.65
CA LEU A 87 -0.65 2.07 -13.79
C LEU A 87 -1.76 1.10 -14.18
N ASP A 88 -1.98 0.91 -15.47
CA ASP A 88 -3.02 0.01 -15.95
C ASP A 88 -2.66 -1.47 -15.77
N LYS A 89 -1.43 -1.75 -15.40
CA LYS A 89 -0.91 -3.12 -15.34
C LYS A 89 -0.60 -3.61 -13.93
N ILE A 90 -0.69 -2.74 -12.93
CA ILE A 90 -0.18 -3.07 -11.59
C ILE A 90 -0.91 -4.22 -10.93
N PHE A 91 -2.15 -4.49 -11.32
CA PHE A 91 -2.92 -5.62 -10.77
C PHE A 91 -2.84 -6.88 -11.64
N GLN A 92 -2.09 -6.85 -12.73
CA GLN A 92 -1.91 -8.03 -13.56
C GLN A 92 -0.91 -8.99 -12.90
N PRO A 93 -1.15 -10.32 -13.00
CA PRO A 93 -0.20 -11.28 -12.46
C PRO A 93 1.18 -11.12 -13.08
N PHE A 94 2.21 -11.28 -12.26
CA PHE A 94 3.61 -11.21 -12.64
C PHE A 94 4.10 -9.83 -13.10
N PHE A 95 3.24 -8.81 -13.08
CA PHE A 95 3.72 -7.47 -13.37
C PHE A 95 4.45 -6.90 -12.15
N THR A 96 5.64 -6.37 -12.36
CA THR A 96 6.40 -5.69 -11.31
C THR A 96 7.37 -4.71 -11.95
N THR A 97 7.60 -3.57 -11.27
CA THR A 97 8.65 -2.63 -11.63
C THR A 97 9.92 -2.86 -10.81
N LYS A 98 9.88 -3.82 -9.86
CA LYS A 98 11.03 -4.13 -9.02
C LYS A 98 12.06 -4.93 -9.82
N PRO A 99 13.34 -4.80 -9.49
CA PRO A 99 14.37 -5.60 -10.14
C PRO A 99 14.13 -7.09 -9.95
N THR A 100 14.67 -7.88 -10.88
CA THR A 100 14.58 -9.33 -10.81
C THR A 100 15.04 -9.84 -9.44
N GLY A 101 14.24 -10.69 -8.84
CA GLY A 101 14.53 -11.25 -7.52
C GLY A 101 14.00 -10.46 -6.36
N GLN A 102 13.47 -9.25 -6.58
CA GLN A 102 12.92 -8.42 -5.51
C GLN A 102 11.41 -8.35 -5.49
N GLY A 103 10.77 -8.97 -6.47
CA GLY A 103 9.32 -9.03 -6.50
C GLY A 103 8.84 -10.05 -7.50
N THR A 104 7.77 -10.75 -7.16
CA THR A 104 7.21 -11.79 -8.03
C THR A 104 6.15 -11.24 -8.99
N GLY A 105 5.65 -10.03 -8.73
CA GLY A 105 4.54 -9.48 -9.51
C GLY A 105 3.19 -10.07 -9.12
N LEU A 106 3.11 -10.81 -8.01
CA LEU A 106 1.86 -11.42 -7.57
C LEU A 106 1.20 -10.70 -6.41
N GLY A 107 1.92 -9.81 -5.71
CA GLY A 107 1.39 -9.17 -4.52
C GLY A 107 0.12 -8.37 -4.77
N LEU A 108 0.12 -7.50 -5.77
CA LEU A 108 -1.04 -6.66 -6.05
C LEU A 108 -2.16 -7.42 -6.74
N SER A 109 -1.84 -8.37 -7.64
CA SER A 109 -2.89 -9.17 -8.27
C SER A 109 -3.59 -10.04 -7.24
N LEU A 110 -2.85 -10.63 -6.32
CA LEU A 110 -3.43 -11.43 -5.25
C LEU A 110 -4.27 -10.56 -4.32
N SER A 111 -3.78 -9.36 -3.98
CA SER A 111 -4.54 -8.42 -3.15
C SER A 111 -5.85 -8.03 -3.82
N TYR A 112 -5.84 -7.77 -5.12
CA TYR A 112 -7.04 -7.47 -5.88
C TYR A 112 -8.05 -8.60 -5.77
N ASP A 113 -7.60 -9.83 -6.00
CA ASP A 113 -8.50 -11.00 -5.96
C ASP A 113 -9.08 -11.20 -4.57
N ILE A 114 -8.28 -11.05 -3.53
CA ILE A 114 -8.75 -11.19 -2.15
C ILE A 114 -9.84 -10.16 -1.83
N ILE A 115 -9.60 -8.91 -2.18
CA ILE A 115 -10.56 -7.84 -1.89
C ILE A 115 -11.85 -8.04 -2.67
N LYS A 116 -11.75 -8.47 -3.93
CA LYS A 116 -12.96 -8.78 -4.72
C LYS A 116 -13.74 -9.94 -4.12
N ALA A 117 -13.05 -10.96 -3.62
CA ALA A 117 -13.70 -12.09 -2.97
C ALA A 117 -14.44 -11.69 -1.69
N HIS A 118 -14.01 -10.59 -1.06
CA HIS A 118 -14.68 -10.05 0.11
C HIS A 118 -15.78 -9.04 -0.23
N GLY A 119 -16.09 -8.86 -1.51
CA GLY A 119 -17.10 -7.91 -1.94
C GLY A 119 -16.65 -6.45 -1.88
N GLY A 120 -15.36 -6.24 -1.78
CA GLY A 120 -14.79 -4.91 -1.68
C GLY A 120 -14.19 -4.41 -2.97
N THR A 121 -13.56 -3.25 -2.88
CA THR A 121 -12.85 -2.63 -3.99
C THR A 121 -11.47 -2.18 -3.55
N ILE A 122 -10.54 -2.14 -4.50
CA ILE A 122 -9.22 -1.59 -4.28
C ILE A 122 -8.96 -0.58 -5.40
N SER A 123 -8.49 0.61 -5.02
CA SER A 123 -8.21 1.67 -5.97
C SER A 123 -6.85 2.29 -5.66
N VAL A 124 -6.29 2.98 -6.64
CA VAL A 124 -4.98 3.58 -6.52
C VAL A 124 -4.99 4.97 -7.11
N GLU A 125 -4.39 5.92 -6.40
CA GLU A 125 -4.08 7.24 -6.91
C GLU A 125 -2.59 7.44 -6.78
N THR A 126 -1.97 7.96 -7.83
CA THR A 126 -0.52 8.12 -7.84
C THR A 126 -0.13 9.34 -8.63
N ARG A 127 0.97 9.97 -8.21
CA ARG A 127 1.64 11.03 -8.94
C ARG A 127 3.12 10.72 -8.94
N GLU A 128 3.71 10.71 -10.12
CA GLU A 128 5.14 10.43 -10.23
C GLU A 128 5.92 11.44 -9.39
N ARG A 129 6.89 10.94 -8.64
CA ARG A 129 7.78 11.69 -7.75
C ARG A 129 7.10 12.24 -6.50
N GLU A 130 5.80 12.08 -6.34
CA GLU A 130 5.08 12.57 -5.16
C GLU A 130 4.60 11.45 -4.25
N GLY A 131 4.17 10.33 -4.82
CA GLY A 131 3.76 9.20 -4.03
C GLY A 131 2.55 8.46 -4.56
N THR A 132 2.08 7.49 -3.78
CA THR A 132 0.98 6.61 -4.14
C THR A 132 0.06 6.41 -2.95
N THR A 133 -1.24 6.36 -3.22
CA THR A 133 -2.25 6.06 -2.22
C THR A 133 -3.09 4.90 -2.70
N PHE A 134 -3.11 3.81 -1.94
CA PHE A 134 -4.02 2.69 -2.17
C PHE A 134 -5.17 2.78 -1.19
N THR A 135 -6.39 2.64 -1.69
CA THR A 135 -7.60 2.64 -0.86
C THR A 135 -8.34 1.34 -1.06
N ILE A 136 -8.61 0.66 0.04
CA ILE A 136 -9.41 -0.56 0.06
C ILE A 136 -10.73 -0.22 0.74
N GLU A 137 -11.85 -0.60 0.11
CA GLU A 137 -13.17 -0.50 0.71
C GLU A 137 -13.72 -1.89 0.92
N LEU A 138 -14.19 -2.16 2.12
CA LEU A 138 -14.81 -3.44 2.47
C LEU A 138 -16.19 -3.19 3.05
N PRO A 139 -17.19 -4.02 2.68
CA PRO A 139 -18.51 -3.88 3.27
C PRO A 139 -18.50 -4.30 4.73
N ILE A 140 -19.33 -3.64 5.53
CA ILE A 140 -19.55 -4.02 6.91
C ILE A 140 -20.79 -4.89 6.95
N SER A 141 -20.67 -6.09 7.43
CA SER A 141 -21.87 -6.89 7.63
C SER A 141 -21.60 -8.29 8.05
#